data_603c6458143cd5c4d6b7319ca230a0bf
#
_entry.id   603c6458143cd5c4d6b7319ca230a0bf
#
_cell.length_a   1.000
_cell.length_b   1.000
_cell.length_c   1.000
_cell.angle_alpha   90.00
_cell.angle_beta   90.00
_cell.angle_gamma   90.00
#
_symmetry.space_group_name_H-M   'P 1'
#
loop_
_entity.id
_entity.type
_entity.pdbx_description
1 polymer ?
#
loop_
_entity_poly.entity_id
_entity_poly.type
_entity_poly.pdbx_seq_one_letter_code
_entity_poly.pdbx_strand_id
1 'polypeptide(L)'
;MIPGFFVVGAPKCGTTSLYAYLKQHPQVYLPRIKELNFFCTDLHFRYPLLTEEQFLSYYSDYKSESAVGEVSVWNLFSSSAPANIHQFDPSAKIIIMLRKPADMLHALHSNHVFNDNEQIHDFKAALHAQADRKKGLQIAPFIKCPVEGLYYYDVAAYGTQVKRYLEL
;
A
#
# COMPACT_ATOMS: atom_id res chain seq x y z
N MET A 1 -20.66 -0.44 -8.52
CA MET A 1 -19.59 0.36 -9.18
C MET A 1 -18.24 -0.16 -8.68
N ILE A 2 -17.28 -0.27 -9.56
CA ILE A 2 -15.92 -0.69 -9.23
C ILE A 2 -14.93 0.49 -9.39
N PRO A 3 -13.82 0.53 -8.65
CA PRO A 3 -12.80 1.53 -8.86
C PRO A 3 -12.14 1.37 -10.23
N GLY A 4 -11.98 2.49 -10.95
CA GLY A 4 -11.32 2.56 -12.26
C GLY A 4 -9.93 3.23 -12.20
N PHE A 5 -9.51 3.75 -11.01
CA PHE A 5 -8.13 4.18 -10.81
C PHE A 5 -7.61 3.75 -9.43
N PHE A 6 -6.31 3.50 -9.36
CA PHE A 6 -5.64 2.98 -8.17
C PHE A 6 -4.38 3.79 -7.84
N VAL A 7 -4.31 4.35 -6.64
CA VAL A 7 -3.07 4.91 -6.09
C VAL A 7 -2.35 3.79 -5.35
N VAL A 8 -1.41 3.16 -6.04
CA VAL A 8 -0.81 1.89 -5.59
C VAL A 8 0.36 2.05 -4.62
N GLY A 9 0.89 3.24 -4.44
CA GLY A 9 2.04 3.48 -3.55
C GLY A 9 2.86 4.69 -3.99
N ALA A 10 4.07 4.82 -3.42
CA ALA A 10 4.66 4.00 -2.37
C ALA A 10 4.29 4.52 -0.97
N PRO A 11 4.54 3.74 0.10
CA PRO A 11 4.34 4.22 1.46
C PRO A 11 5.18 5.48 1.72
N LYS A 12 4.66 6.40 2.54
CA LYS A 12 5.31 7.67 2.92
C LYS A 12 5.69 8.62 1.76
N CYS A 13 5.06 8.44 0.59
CA CYS A 13 5.25 9.25 -0.62
C CYS A 13 4.13 10.28 -0.87
N GLY A 14 3.39 10.68 0.15
CA GLY A 14 2.35 11.72 0.04
C GLY A 14 0.96 11.22 -0.38
N THR A 15 0.74 9.92 -0.48
CA THR A 15 -0.54 9.32 -0.89
C THR A 15 -1.72 9.72 0.02
N THR A 16 -1.47 9.98 1.31
CA THR A 16 -2.51 10.47 2.23
C THR A 16 -2.95 11.90 1.89
N SER A 17 -2.02 12.77 1.49
CA SER A 17 -2.35 14.12 1.05
C SER A 17 -3.11 14.09 -0.28
N LEU A 18 -2.65 13.25 -1.23
CA LEU A 18 -3.36 13.05 -2.49
C LEU A 18 -4.80 12.54 -2.25
N TYR A 19 -4.96 11.53 -1.38
CA TYR A 19 -6.28 11.03 -1.00
C TYR A 19 -7.18 12.16 -0.44
N ALA A 20 -6.64 13.00 0.45
CA ALA A 20 -7.38 14.10 1.04
C ALA A 20 -7.79 15.16 0.01
N TYR A 21 -6.94 15.46 -0.98
CA TYR A 21 -7.25 16.39 -2.06
C TYR A 21 -8.28 15.81 -3.04
N LEU A 22 -8.08 14.57 -3.48
CA LEU A 22 -9.01 13.90 -4.40
C LEU A 22 -10.41 13.75 -3.79
N LYS A 23 -10.49 13.46 -2.49
CA LYS A 23 -11.76 13.32 -1.78
C LYS A 23 -12.60 14.60 -1.71
N GLN A 24 -11.98 15.77 -1.90
CA GLN A 24 -12.67 17.06 -1.95
C GLN A 24 -13.20 17.37 -3.36
N HIS A 25 -12.80 16.63 -4.37
CA HIS A 25 -13.21 16.88 -5.74
C HIS A 25 -14.62 16.32 -6.00
N PRO A 26 -15.58 17.14 -6.51
CA PRO A 26 -16.98 16.73 -6.60
C PRO A 26 -17.24 15.58 -7.60
N GLN A 27 -16.30 15.30 -8.50
CA GLN A 27 -16.42 14.23 -9.49
C GLN A 27 -15.58 13.00 -9.13
N VAL A 28 -14.98 12.94 -7.94
CA VAL A 28 -14.14 11.82 -7.53
C VAL A 28 -14.74 11.15 -6.29
N TYR A 29 -15.03 9.87 -6.41
CA TYR A 29 -15.38 9.04 -5.27
C TYR A 29 -14.15 8.25 -4.78
N LEU A 30 -13.89 8.34 -3.49
CA LEU A 30 -12.96 7.48 -2.75
C LEU A 30 -13.67 6.96 -1.50
N PRO A 31 -13.50 5.68 -1.13
CA PRO A 31 -14.04 5.14 0.12
C PRO A 31 -13.64 6.00 1.33
N ARG A 32 -14.44 5.95 2.40
CA ARG A 32 -14.15 6.71 3.63
C ARG A 32 -12.86 6.26 4.30
N ILE A 33 -12.47 5.01 4.07
CA ILE A 33 -11.25 4.38 4.59
C ILE A 33 -10.34 4.06 3.41
N LYS A 34 -9.07 4.40 3.53
CA LYS A 34 -8.01 3.98 2.61
C LYS A 34 -7.27 2.75 3.16
N GLU A 35 -6.37 2.18 2.36
CA GLU A 35 -5.58 1.00 2.71
C GLU A 35 -6.47 -0.25 2.89
N LEU A 36 -7.39 -0.47 1.95
CA LEU A 36 -8.20 -1.68 1.93
C LEU A 36 -7.36 -2.92 1.64
N ASN A 37 -6.22 -2.77 0.96
CA ASN A 37 -5.20 -3.78 0.66
C ASN A 37 -5.74 -5.07 0.01
N PHE A 38 -6.91 -5.02 -0.62
CA PHE A 38 -7.64 -6.16 -1.17
C PHE A 38 -6.82 -6.95 -2.20
N PHE A 39 -5.97 -6.27 -2.97
CA PHE A 39 -5.20 -6.88 -4.05
C PHE A 39 -3.84 -7.47 -3.61
N CYS A 40 -3.40 -7.21 -2.38
CA CYS A 40 -2.10 -7.65 -1.85
C CYS A 40 -2.14 -9.08 -1.29
N THR A 41 -2.49 -10.07 -2.12
CA THR A 41 -2.73 -11.45 -1.69
C THR A 41 -1.46 -12.21 -1.29
N ASP A 42 -0.29 -11.67 -1.61
CA ASP A 42 1.03 -12.21 -1.28
C ASP A 42 1.66 -11.59 -0.01
N LEU A 43 0.99 -10.64 0.62
CA LEU A 43 1.49 -9.97 1.82
C LEU A 43 0.77 -10.48 3.09
N HIS A 44 1.54 -10.58 4.19
CA HIS A 44 1.02 -11.11 5.46
C HIS A 44 0.55 -9.97 6.38
N PHE A 45 -0.73 -9.70 6.34
CA PHE A 45 -1.39 -8.77 7.26
C PHE A 45 -1.88 -9.51 8.52
N ARG A 46 -1.95 -8.79 9.62
CA ARG A 46 -2.51 -9.33 10.89
C ARG A 46 -3.97 -9.77 10.76
N TYR A 47 -4.73 -9.07 9.94
CA TYR A 47 -6.14 -9.37 9.70
C TYR A 47 -6.30 -10.02 8.32
N PRO A 48 -7.28 -10.90 8.14
CA PRO A 48 -7.55 -11.45 6.82
C PRO A 48 -7.89 -10.34 5.82
N LEU A 49 -7.50 -10.53 4.58
CA LEU A 49 -7.92 -9.65 3.51
C LEU A 49 -9.45 -9.68 3.35
N LEU A 50 -9.99 -8.59 2.83
CA LEU A 50 -11.41 -8.48 2.55
C LEU A 50 -11.84 -9.52 1.50
N THR A 51 -13.07 -10.01 1.61
CA THR A 51 -13.73 -10.65 0.46
C THR A 51 -14.09 -9.60 -0.59
N GLU A 52 -14.35 -10.02 -1.82
CA GLU A 52 -14.78 -9.10 -2.88
C GLU A 52 -16.07 -8.36 -2.49
N GLU A 53 -17.03 -9.05 -1.89
CA GLU A 53 -18.27 -8.44 -1.40
C GLU A 53 -18.00 -7.36 -0.34
N GLN A 54 -17.11 -7.65 0.61
CA GLN A 54 -16.70 -6.67 1.62
C GLN A 54 -15.96 -5.48 0.99
N PHE A 55 -15.05 -5.74 0.04
CA PHE A 55 -14.36 -4.68 -0.69
C PHE A 55 -15.35 -3.78 -1.45
N LEU A 56 -16.27 -4.35 -2.19
CA LEU A 56 -17.27 -3.60 -2.96
C LEU A 56 -18.26 -2.85 -2.07
N SER A 57 -18.51 -3.31 -0.84
CA SER A 57 -19.39 -2.61 0.10
C SER A 57 -18.88 -1.21 0.47
N TYR A 58 -17.57 -0.95 0.40
CA TYR A 58 -17.00 0.39 0.61
C TYR A 58 -17.37 1.41 -0.47
N TYR A 59 -17.92 0.95 -1.59
CA TYR A 59 -18.37 1.75 -2.72
C TYR A 59 -19.88 1.96 -2.76
N SER A 60 -20.63 1.53 -1.73
CA SER A 60 -22.08 1.68 -1.65
C SER A 60 -22.58 3.14 -1.61
N ASP A 61 -21.75 4.04 -1.08
CA ASP A 61 -22.08 5.47 -0.99
C ASP A 61 -21.82 6.24 -2.30
N TYR A 62 -21.30 5.57 -3.36
CA TYR A 62 -21.11 6.14 -4.69
C TYR A 62 -22.45 6.63 -5.27
N LYS A 63 -22.46 7.82 -5.85
CA LYS A 63 -23.66 8.40 -6.45
C LYS A 63 -23.58 8.46 -7.96
N SER A 64 -22.72 9.31 -8.49
CA SER A 64 -22.57 9.52 -9.94
C SER A 64 -21.24 10.21 -10.27
N GLU A 65 -20.25 10.11 -9.39
CA GLU A 65 -18.94 10.68 -9.61
C GLU A 65 -18.30 10.04 -10.85
N SER A 66 -17.65 10.87 -11.69
CA SER A 66 -17.10 10.41 -12.97
C SER A 66 -15.82 9.58 -12.82
N ALA A 67 -15.17 9.64 -11.64
CA ALA A 67 -13.99 8.85 -11.34
C ALA A 67 -14.13 8.20 -9.96
N VAL A 68 -13.91 6.89 -9.91
CA VAL A 68 -13.96 6.09 -8.68
C VAL A 68 -12.57 5.49 -8.45
N GLY A 69 -12.02 5.65 -7.25
CA GLY A 69 -10.65 5.21 -6.97
C GLY A 69 -10.47 4.41 -5.71
N GLU A 70 -9.29 3.81 -5.62
CA GLU A 70 -8.77 3.07 -4.47
C GLU A 70 -7.37 3.57 -4.11
N VAL A 71 -7.03 3.61 -2.82
CA VAL A 71 -5.72 4.06 -2.34
C VAL A 71 -5.17 3.08 -1.31
N SER A 72 -4.27 2.21 -1.75
CA SER A 72 -3.56 1.25 -0.90
C SER A 72 -2.07 1.21 -1.28
N VAL A 73 -1.23 1.71 -0.38
CA VAL A 73 0.19 1.95 -0.68
C VAL A 73 1.02 0.68 -0.82
N TRP A 74 0.54 -0.42 -0.27
CA TRP A 74 1.22 -1.70 -0.36
C TRP A 74 0.98 -2.43 -1.69
N ASN A 75 0.02 -1.98 -2.51
CA ASN A 75 -0.20 -2.51 -3.86
C ASN A 75 1.05 -2.38 -4.74
N LEU A 76 1.85 -1.31 -4.59
CA LEU A 76 3.10 -1.15 -5.35
C LEU A 76 4.15 -2.20 -4.95
N PHE A 77 4.26 -2.47 -3.66
CA PHE A 77 5.23 -3.42 -3.11
C PHE A 77 4.82 -4.88 -3.39
N SER A 78 3.54 -5.21 -3.30
CA SER A 78 2.99 -6.53 -3.59
C SER A 78 3.37 -7.01 -4.99
N SER A 79 3.74 -8.27 -5.11
CA SER A 79 4.01 -8.91 -6.40
C SER A 79 2.75 -9.41 -7.08
N SER A 80 1.68 -9.69 -6.33
CA SER A 80 0.40 -10.15 -6.86
C SER A 80 -0.56 -9.01 -7.25
N ALA A 81 -0.48 -7.86 -6.58
CA ALA A 81 -1.42 -6.76 -6.78
C ALA A 81 -1.51 -6.25 -8.22
N PRO A 82 -0.42 -6.12 -9.02
CA PRO A 82 -0.52 -5.69 -10.41
C PRO A 82 -1.44 -6.60 -11.23
N ALA A 83 -1.20 -7.92 -11.19
CA ALA A 83 -2.01 -8.89 -11.91
C ALA A 83 -3.46 -8.94 -11.40
N ASN A 84 -3.66 -8.89 -10.08
CA ASN A 84 -4.99 -8.88 -9.47
C ASN A 84 -5.80 -7.64 -9.86
N ILE A 85 -5.17 -6.45 -9.90
CA ILE A 85 -5.82 -5.21 -10.36
C ILE A 85 -6.16 -5.31 -11.85
N HIS A 86 -5.23 -5.78 -12.68
CA HIS A 86 -5.47 -5.95 -14.12
C HIS A 86 -6.60 -6.96 -14.40
N GLN A 87 -6.65 -8.05 -13.65
CA GLN A 87 -7.75 -9.03 -13.76
C GLN A 87 -9.10 -8.43 -13.33
N PHE A 88 -9.10 -7.57 -12.31
CA PHE A 88 -10.30 -6.91 -11.78
C PHE A 88 -10.82 -5.83 -12.76
N ASP A 89 -9.95 -5.01 -13.32
CA ASP A 89 -10.23 -4.03 -14.36
C ASP A 89 -9.03 -3.86 -15.29
N PRO A 90 -9.06 -4.47 -16.50
CA PRO A 90 -7.97 -4.32 -17.49
C PRO A 90 -7.77 -2.87 -18.00
N SER A 91 -8.74 -1.99 -17.76
CA SER A 91 -8.65 -0.56 -18.13
C SER A 91 -8.22 0.35 -16.99
N ALA A 92 -7.91 -0.22 -15.82
CA ALA A 92 -7.54 0.50 -14.61
C ALA A 92 -6.42 1.52 -14.83
N LYS A 93 -6.60 2.73 -14.30
CA LYS A 93 -5.58 3.77 -14.31
C LYS A 93 -4.73 3.66 -13.05
N ILE A 94 -3.41 3.55 -13.23
CA ILE A 94 -2.46 3.38 -12.11
C ILE A 94 -1.75 4.70 -11.82
N ILE A 95 -1.77 5.10 -10.55
CA ILE A 95 -1.03 6.27 -10.05
C ILE A 95 0.03 5.78 -9.09
N ILE A 96 1.29 6.08 -9.41
CA ILE A 96 2.45 5.77 -8.57
C ILE A 96 3.09 7.07 -8.09
N MET A 97 3.20 7.25 -6.78
CA MET A 97 3.87 8.37 -6.14
C MET A 97 5.18 7.88 -5.51
N LEU A 98 6.28 8.47 -5.91
CA LEU A 98 7.61 8.10 -5.41
C LEU A 98 8.29 9.28 -4.70
N ARG A 99 9.19 8.94 -3.81
CA ARG A 99 10.08 9.85 -3.09
C ARG A 99 11.50 9.28 -3.16
N LYS A 100 12.53 10.07 -2.85
CA LYS A 100 13.89 9.55 -2.70
C LYS A 100 13.87 8.35 -1.74
N PRO A 101 14.42 7.19 -2.12
CA PRO A 101 14.31 5.97 -1.30
C PRO A 101 14.79 6.16 0.15
N ALA A 102 15.92 6.82 0.36
CA ALA A 102 16.44 7.09 1.69
C ALA A 102 15.47 7.90 2.58
N ASP A 103 14.87 8.97 2.01
CA ASP A 103 13.91 9.81 2.73
C ASP A 103 12.60 9.05 3.02
N MET A 104 12.19 8.19 2.09
CA MET A 104 11.02 7.33 2.26
C MET A 104 11.27 6.32 3.37
N LEU A 105 12.41 5.63 3.37
CA LEU A 105 12.76 4.63 4.38
C LEU A 105 12.84 5.22 5.78
N HIS A 106 13.46 6.39 5.92
CA HIS A 106 13.52 7.08 7.20
C HIS A 106 12.11 7.44 7.71
N ALA A 107 11.25 7.97 6.82
CA ALA A 107 9.87 8.30 7.16
C ALA A 107 9.02 7.04 7.45
N LEU A 108 9.29 5.93 6.79
CA LEU A 108 8.62 4.64 7.01
C LEU A 108 9.01 4.07 8.37
N HIS A 109 10.31 4.02 8.67
CA HIS A 109 10.82 3.57 9.96
C HIS A 109 10.22 4.40 11.10
N SER A 110 10.30 5.74 11.03
CA SER A 110 9.70 6.62 12.05
C SER A 110 8.20 6.37 12.23
N ASN A 111 7.47 6.12 11.15
CA ASN A 111 6.05 5.78 11.21
C ASN A 111 5.80 4.40 11.83
N HIS A 112 6.65 3.42 11.54
CA HIS A 112 6.55 2.11 12.14
C HIS A 112 6.84 2.14 13.64
N VAL A 113 7.86 2.87 14.08
CA VAL A 113 8.15 3.11 15.51
C VAL A 113 6.96 3.80 16.19
N PHE A 114 6.43 4.87 15.60
CA PHE A 114 5.28 5.60 16.15
C PHE A 114 4.02 4.74 16.32
N ASN A 115 3.81 3.74 15.43
CA ASN A 115 2.65 2.85 15.45
C ASN A 115 2.91 1.51 16.13
N ASP A 116 4.02 1.35 16.85
CA ASP A 116 4.45 0.10 17.51
C ASP A 116 4.63 -1.10 16.55
N ASN A 117 4.82 -0.85 15.26
CA ASN A 117 5.15 -1.88 14.28
C ASN A 117 6.65 -2.22 14.28
N GLU A 118 7.49 -1.30 14.75
CA GLU A 118 8.95 -1.40 14.80
C GLU A 118 9.45 -1.17 16.22
N GLN A 119 10.20 -2.11 16.75
CA GLN A 119 10.80 -2.03 18.10
C GLN A 119 12.29 -1.66 18.08
N ILE A 120 12.93 -1.73 16.91
CA ILE A 120 14.32 -1.30 16.74
C ILE A 120 14.32 0.20 16.43
N HIS A 121 14.57 1.03 17.44
CA HIS A 121 14.52 2.50 17.32
C HIS A 121 15.68 3.08 16.52
N ASP A 122 16.85 2.43 16.52
CA ASP A 122 17.95 2.85 15.67
C ASP A 122 17.66 2.48 14.21
N PHE A 123 17.61 3.49 13.35
CA PHE A 123 17.24 3.34 11.94
C PHE A 123 18.21 2.40 11.19
N LYS A 124 19.52 2.52 11.45
CA LYS A 124 20.51 1.70 10.78
C LYS A 124 20.42 0.23 11.21
N ALA A 125 20.23 0.01 12.51
CA ALA A 125 20.01 -1.34 13.04
C ALA A 125 18.74 -1.97 12.46
N ALA A 126 17.62 -1.20 12.34
CA ALA A 126 16.38 -1.67 11.75
C ALA A 126 16.56 -2.07 10.28
N LEU A 127 17.35 -1.32 9.49
CA LEU A 127 17.68 -1.70 8.12
C LEU A 127 18.43 -3.03 8.05
N HIS A 128 19.40 -3.23 8.93
CA HIS A 128 20.22 -4.47 8.97
C HIS A 128 19.44 -5.68 9.47
N ALA A 129 18.35 -5.49 10.21
CA ALA A 129 17.52 -6.58 10.73
C ALA A 129 16.73 -7.33 9.63
N GLN A 130 16.66 -6.84 8.39
CA GLN A 130 15.86 -7.46 7.32
C GLN A 130 16.16 -8.94 7.10
N ALA A 131 17.42 -9.35 7.13
CA ALA A 131 17.81 -10.75 6.91
C ALA A 131 17.24 -11.69 7.99
N ASP A 132 17.17 -11.23 9.23
CA ASP A 132 16.58 -11.99 10.35
C ASP A 132 15.06 -11.96 10.29
N ARG A 133 14.46 -10.84 9.87
CA ARG A 133 13.01 -10.72 9.70
C ARG A 133 12.47 -11.67 8.62
N LYS A 134 13.22 -11.88 7.54
CA LYS A 134 12.89 -12.90 6.52
C LYS A 134 12.93 -14.34 7.07
N LYS A 135 13.54 -14.55 8.24
CA LYS A 135 13.52 -15.83 8.99
C LYS A 135 12.44 -15.85 10.09
N GLY A 136 11.61 -14.82 10.19
CA GLY A 136 10.60 -14.69 11.24
C GLY A 136 11.12 -14.16 12.58
N LEU A 137 12.37 -13.67 12.64
CA LEU A 137 12.99 -13.11 13.83
C LEU A 137 12.81 -11.59 13.89
N GLN A 138 12.95 -10.99 15.08
CA GLN A 138 12.92 -9.53 15.27
C GLN A 138 11.68 -8.85 14.66
N ILE A 139 10.53 -9.52 14.74
CA ILE A 139 9.22 -9.00 14.32
C ILE A 139 8.39 -8.78 15.58
N ALA A 140 7.80 -7.58 15.69
CA ALA A 140 6.91 -7.27 16.81
C ALA A 140 5.66 -8.18 16.79
N PRO A 141 5.17 -8.65 17.95
CA PRO A 141 4.05 -9.60 17.99
C PRO A 141 2.71 -9.03 17.49
N PHE A 142 2.57 -7.71 17.44
CA PHE A 142 1.33 -7.02 17.09
C PHE A 142 1.56 -5.91 16.07
N ILE A 143 2.03 -6.27 14.86
CA ILE A 143 2.19 -5.30 13.78
C ILE A 143 0.86 -5.05 13.05
N LYS A 144 0.66 -3.81 12.60
CA LYS A 144 -0.54 -3.35 11.86
C LYS A 144 -0.29 -3.24 10.36
N CYS A 145 0.98 -3.14 9.94
CA CYS A 145 1.39 -3.21 8.54
C CYS A 145 1.60 -4.68 8.13
N PRO A 146 1.77 -4.99 6.85
CA PRO A 146 2.22 -6.33 6.47
C PRO A 146 3.63 -6.59 7.01
N VAL A 147 3.94 -7.84 7.35
CA VAL A 147 5.26 -8.23 7.88
C VAL A 147 6.37 -7.79 6.95
N GLU A 148 6.17 -7.94 5.66
CA GLU A 148 7.10 -7.56 4.59
C GLU A 148 7.35 -6.04 4.54
N GLY A 149 6.47 -5.24 5.13
CA GLY A 149 6.67 -3.79 5.30
C GLY A 149 7.88 -3.44 6.17
N LEU A 150 8.40 -4.40 6.94
CA LEU A 150 9.64 -4.28 7.71
C LEU A 150 10.89 -4.70 6.90
N TYR A 151 10.73 -5.15 5.65
CA TYR A 151 11.83 -5.48 4.75
C TYR A 151 12.26 -4.23 3.99
N TYR A 152 12.91 -3.31 4.69
CA TYR A 152 13.16 -1.95 4.23
C TYR A 152 13.86 -1.85 2.87
N TYR A 153 14.90 -2.67 2.63
CA TYR A 153 15.59 -2.67 1.34
C TYR A 153 14.68 -3.13 0.19
N ASP A 154 13.81 -4.12 0.46
CA ASP A 154 12.88 -4.62 -0.55
C ASP A 154 11.78 -3.57 -0.83
N VAL A 155 11.28 -2.88 0.22
CA VAL A 155 10.30 -1.79 0.06
C VAL A 155 10.88 -0.63 -0.75
N ALA A 156 12.18 -0.37 -0.67
CA ALA A 156 12.86 0.68 -1.43
C ALA A 156 13.21 0.29 -2.88
N ALA A 157 13.01 -0.96 -3.27
CA ALA A 157 13.37 -1.48 -4.60
C ALA A 157 12.35 -1.08 -5.67
N TYR A 158 12.11 0.24 -5.84
CA TYR A 158 11.10 0.79 -6.74
C TYR A 158 11.19 0.30 -8.18
N GLY A 159 12.42 0.10 -8.70
CA GLY A 159 12.61 -0.30 -10.09
C GLY A 159 11.87 -1.59 -10.45
N THR A 160 11.99 -2.61 -9.62
CA THR A 160 11.29 -3.89 -9.82
C THR A 160 9.79 -3.77 -9.58
N GLN A 161 9.38 -2.93 -8.66
CA GLN A 161 7.97 -2.71 -8.32
C GLN A 161 7.24 -1.97 -9.46
N VAL A 162 7.80 -0.87 -9.96
CA VAL A 162 7.24 -0.09 -11.08
C VAL A 162 7.22 -0.93 -12.36
N LYS A 163 8.30 -1.70 -12.62
CA LYS A 163 8.39 -2.56 -13.80
C LYS A 163 7.19 -3.49 -13.91
N ARG A 164 6.73 -4.11 -12.81
CA ARG A 164 5.57 -5.00 -12.80
C ARG A 164 4.26 -4.34 -13.31
N TYR A 165 4.10 -3.03 -13.11
CA TYR A 165 2.95 -2.28 -13.61
C TYR A 165 3.11 -1.82 -15.05
N LEU A 166 4.33 -1.74 -15.56
CA LEU A 166 4.60 -1.35 -16.96
C LEU A 166 4.54 -2.54 -17.93
N GLU A 167 4.59 -3.75 -17.42
CA GLU A 167 4.58 -5.00 -18.20
C GLU A 167 3.17 -5.61 -18.34
N LEU A 168 2.15 -4.98 -17.76
CA LEU A 168 0.73 -5.35 -17.88
C LEU A 168 -0.03 -4.38 -18.78
#